data_28ebe9f8add647e72e925354871a9b78
#
_entry.id   28ebe9f8add647e72e925354871a9b78
#
_cell.length_a   1.000
_cell.length_b   1.000
_cell.length_c   1.000
_cell.angle_alpha   90.00
_cell.angle_beta   90.00
_cell.angle_gamma   90.00
#
_symmetry.space_group_name_H-M   'P 1'
#
loop_
_entity.id
_entity.type
_entity.pdbx_description
1 polymer ?
#
loop_
_entity_poly.entity_id
_entity_poly.type
_entity_poly.pdbx_seq_one_letter_code
_entity_poly.pdbx_strand_id
1 'polypeptide(L)' 'ADLGVAANLLTTLVEHATTSGLKRIYLGTTSAFKAAHRFYEKHGFDLVDRDSLPSDFSFMKVDTRFYQRSLV' A
#
# COMPACT_ATOMS: atom_id res chain seq x y z
N ALA A 1 8.35 18.00 3.34
CA ALA A 1 7.05 18.65 3.17
C ALA A 1 6.04 17.71 2.52
N ASP A 2 6.42 17.10 1.38
CA ASP A 2 5.50 16.25 0.64
C ASP A 2 5.18 14.95 1.38
N LEU A 3 6.12 14.43 2.16
CA LEU A 3 5.90 13.21 2.94
C LEU A 3 4.89 13.42 4.07
N GLY A 4 4.80 14.63 4.62
CA GLY A 4 3.78 14.94 5.63
C GLY A 4 2.38 14.90 5.07
N VAL A 5 2.18 15.44 3.85
CA VAL A 5 0.90 15.39 3.15
C VAL A 5 0.57 13.95 2.78
N ALA A 6 1.55 13.20 2.26
CA ALA A 6 1.35 11.81 1.88
C ALA A 6 0.97 10.96 3.11
N ALA A 7 1.60 11.19 4.26
CA ALA A 7 1.28 10.46 5.49
C ALA A 7 -0.16 10.74 5.93
N ASN A 8 -0.61 11.99 5.84
CA ASN A 8 -1.98 12.36 6.18
C ASN A 8 -2.99 11.71 5.24
N LEU A 9 -2.70 11.69 3.95
CA LEU A 9 -3.57 11.04 2.97
C LEU A 9 -3.65 9.54 3.21
N LEU A 10 -2.53 8.91 3.52
CA LEU A 10 -2.48 7.48 3.80
C LEU A 10 -3.26 7.14 5.07
N THR A 11 -3.10 7.94 6.13
CA THR A 11 -3.83 7.76 7.38
C THR A 11 -5.34 7.87 7.13
N THR A 12 -5.77 8.87 6.37
CA THR A 12 -7.18 9.05 6.03
C THR A 12 -7.71 7.86 5.23
N LEU A 13 -6.93 7.37 4.28
CA LEU A 13 -7.31 6.20 3.49
C LEU A 13 -7.48 4.96 4.38
N VAL A 14 -6.54 4.73 5.29
CA VAL A 14 -6.58 3.59 6.21
C VAL A 14 -7.81 3.69 7.12
N GLU A 15 -8.09 4.86 7.68
CA GLU A 15 -9.25 5.07 8.52
C GLU A 15 -10.55 4.82 7.76
N HIS A 16 -10.63 5.34 6.54
CA HIS A 16 -11.81 5.15 5.69
C HIS A 16 -12.02 3.67 5.35
N ALA A 17 -10.95 2.99 4.97
CA ALA A 17 -11.02 1.57 4.66
C ALA A 17 -11.45 0.75 5.86
N THR A 18 -10.93 1.06 7.05
CA THR A 18 -11.28 0.38 8.29
C THR A 18 -12.76 0.59 8.62
N THR A 19 -13.23 1.83 8.51
CA THR A 19 -14.63 2.18 8.75
C THR A 19 -15.57 1.47 7.77
N SER A 20 -15.11 1.28 6.53
CA SER A 20 -15.89 0.59 5.50
C SER A 20 -15.88 -0.94 5.64
N GLY A 21 -15.20 -1.46 6.65
CA GLY A 21 -15.17 -2.90 6.91
C GLY A 21 -14.18 -3.68 6.07
N LEU A 22 -13.27 -3.01 5.39
CA LEU A 22 -12.21 -3.67 4.64
C LEU A 22 -11.20 -4.30 5.59
N LYS A 23 -10.66 -5.45 5.21
CA LYS A 23 -9.72 -6.19 6.05
C LYS A 23 -8.28 -5.93 5.70
N ARG A 24 -8.00 -5.54 4.47
CA ARG A 24 -6.64 -5.33 3.96
C ARG A 24 -6.63 -4.27 2.89
N ILE A 25 -5.47 -3.62 2.74
CA ILE A 25 -5.19 -2.70 1.65
C ILE A 25 -4.00 -3.26 0.88
N TYR A 26 -4.11 -3.27 -0.45
CA TYR A 26 -3.03 -3.67 -1.34
C TYR A 26 -2.62 -2.49 -2.20
N LEU A 27 -1.33 -2.40 -2.51
CA LEU A 27 -0.85 -1.40 -3.45
C LEU A 27 0.32 -1.94 -4.26
N GLY A 28 0.51 -1.36 -5.45
CA GLY A 28 1.63 -1.69 -6.31
C GLY A 28 2.48 -0.45 -6.57
N THR A 29 3.79 -0.65 -6.69
CA THR A 29 4.74 0.42 -6.99
C THR A 29 5.90 -0.15 -7.79
N THR A 30 6.74 0.73 -8.32
CA THR A 30 7.93 0.30 -9.06
C THR A 30 9.13 0.18 -8.13
N SER A 31 10.08 -0.68 -8.48
CA SER A 31 11.31 -0.85 -7.71
C SER A 31 12.19 0.39 -7.70
N ALA A 32 11.94 1.35 -8.59
CA ALA A 32 12.70 2.59 -8.67
C ALA A 32 12.39 3.56 -7.53
N PHE A 33 11.20 3.49 -6.93
CA PHE A 33 10.77 4.43 -5.90
C PHE A 33 11.13 3.94 -4.50
N LYS A 34 12.43 3.94 -4.19
CA LYS A 34 12.92 3.44 -2.89
C LYS A 34 12.40 4.25 -1.70
N ALA A 35 12.23 5.56 -1.86
CA ALA A 35 11.67 6.38 -0.79
C ALA A 35 10.22 6.00 -0.48
N ALA A 36 9.45 5.67 -1.51
CA ALA A 36 8.08 5.21 -1.33
C ALA A 36 8.05 3.86 -0.60
N HIS A 37 8.99 2.96 -0.92
CA HIS A 37 9.07 1.66 -0.24
C HIS A 37 9.27 1.85 1.26
N ARG A 38 10.21 2.70 1.66
CA ARG A 38 10.47 3.00 3.07
C ARG A 38 9.25 3.64 3.74
N PHE A 39 8.58 4.52 3.01
CA PHE A 39 7.37 5.19 3.50
C PHE A 39 6.27 4.16 3.81
N TYR A 40 6.00 3.24 2.88
CA TYR A 40 4.97 2.22 3.09
C TYR A 40 5.33 1.29 4.24
N GLU A 41 6.59 0.85 4.31
CA GLU A 41 7.05 -0.03 5.38
C GLU A 41 6.93 0.64 6.75
N LYS A 42 7.25 1.93 6.82
CA LYS A 42 7.11 2.71 8.05
C LYS A 42 5.65 2.80 8.50
N HIS A 43 4.71 2.78 7.57
CA HIS A 43 3.29 2.90 7.86
C HIS A 43 2.58 1.55 7.96
N GLY A 44 3.33 0.48 8.18
CA GLY A 44 2.76 -0.82 8.49
C GLY A 44 2.42 -1.69 7.28
N PHE A 45 2.88 -1.30 6.10
CA PHE A 45 2.72 -2.12 4.91
C PHE A 45 3.85 -3.13 4.82
N ASP A 46 3.52 -4.35 4.43
CA ASP A 46 4.47 -5.44 4.25
C ASP A 46 4.64 -5.75 2.77
N LEU A 47 5.87 -6.05 2.37
CA LEU A 47 6.16 -6.48 1.01
C LEU A 47 5.59 -7.88 0.79
N VAL A 48 4.87 -8.06 -0.32
CA VAL A 48 4.27 -9.35 -0.66
C VAL A 48 4.61 -9.70 -2.10
N ASP A 49 4.54 -10.99 -2.42
CA ASP A 49 4.73 -11.48 -3.77
C ASP A 49 3.47 -11.23 -4.61
N ARG A 50 3.68 -11.11 -5.93
CA ARG A 50 2.57 -10.96 -6.87
C ARG A 50 1.54 -12.08 -6.71
N ASP A 51 1.99 -13.28 -6.45
CA ASP A 51 1.13 -14.45 -6.30
C ASP A 51 0.23 -14.37 -5.06
N SER A 52 0.58 -13.52 -4.10
CA SER A 52 -0.22 -13.31 -2.90
C SER A 52 -1.36 -12.32 -3.10
N LEU A 53 -1.43 -11.66 -4.25
CA LEU A 53 -2.46 -10.66 -4.54
C LEU A 53 -3.79 -11.34 -4.85
N PRO A 54 -4.92 -10.69 -4.49
CA PRO A 54 -6.23 -11.19 -4.92
C PRO A 54 -6.33 -11.27 -6.45
N SER A 55 -7.09 -12.21 -6.96
CA SER A 55 -7.24 -12.42 -8.40
C SER A 55 -7.88 -11.22 -9.11
N ASP A 56 -8.65 -10.42 -8.40
CA ASP A 56 -9.30 -9.21 -8.92
C ASP A 56 -8.45 -7.95 -8.76
N PHE A 57 -7.25 -8.07 -8.21
CA PHE A 57 -6.36 -6.92 -8.07
C PHE A 57 -5.79 -6.54 -9.43
N SER A 58 -6.01 -5.28 -9.83
CA SER A 58 -5.46 -4.74 -11.08
C SER A 58 -4.16 -4.02 -10.79
N PHE A 59 -3.13 -4.32 -11.59
CA PHE A 59 -1.85 -3.63 -11.48
C PHE A 59 -1.31 -3.31 -12.87
N MET A 60 -0.47 -2.29 -12.95
CA MET A 60 0.17 -1.89 -14.20
C MET A 60 1.40 -2.77 -14.47
N LYS A 61 1.79 -2.90 -15.74
CA LYS A 61 2.98 -3.68 -16.11
C LYS A 61 4.25 -3.18 -15.45
N VAL A 62 4.30 -1.89 -15.11
CA VAL A 62 5.48 -1.28 -14.47
C VAL A 62 5.53 -1.57 -12.97
N ASP A 63 4.45 -2.07 -12.38
CA ASP A 63 4.43 -2.40 -10.96
C ASP A 63 5.24 -3.68 -10.73
N THR A 64 6.32 -3.56 -9.98
CA THR A 64 7.22 -4.68 -9.68
C THR A 64 7.32 -4.99 -8.21
N ARG A 65 6.79 -4.12 -7.33
CA ARG A 65 6.74 -4.34 -5.88
C ARG A 65 5.32 -4.14 -5.41
N PHE A 66 4.88 -5.04 -4.53
CA PHE A 66 3.51 -5.02 -4.02
C PHE A 66 3.56 -5.05 -2.50
N TYR A 67 2.66 -4.29 -1.89
CA TYR A 67 2.57 -4.16 -0.44
C TYR A 67 1.16 -4.42 0.01
N GLN A 68 1.03 -4.93 1.23
CA GLN A 68 -0.28 -5.06 1.87
C GLN A 68 -0.21 -4.53 3.29
N ARG A 69 -1.35 -4.12 3.81
CA ARG A 69 -1.53 -3.80 5.22
C ARG A 69 -2.80 -4.45 5.72
N SER A 70 -2.70 -5.20 6.81
CA SER A 70 -3.86 -5.75 7.50
C SER A 70 -4.51 -4.64 8.33
N LEU A 71 -5.84 -4.57 8.29
CA LEU A 71 -6.64 -3.61 9.05
C LEU A 71 -7.34 -4.26 10.25
N VAL A 72 -7.10 -5.54 10.43
CA VAL A 72 -7.67 -6.32 11.53
C VAL A 72 -6.61 -7.01 12.35
#